data_d1147f0185cf9375a2344fb7f514e3ba
#
_entry.id   d1147f0185cf9375a2344fb7f514e3ba
#
_cell.length_a   1.000
_cell.length_b   1.000
_cell.length_c   1.000
_cell.angle_alpha   90.00
_cell.angle_beta   90.00
_cell.angle_gamma   90.00
#
_symmetry.space_group_name_H-M   'P 1'
#
loop_
_entity.id
_entity.type
_entity.pdbx_description
1 polymer ?
#
loop_
_entity_poly.entity_id
_entity_poly.type
_entity_poly.pdbx_seq_one_letter_code
_entity_poly.pdbx_strand_id
1 'polypeptide(L)'
;MFKKIIASLLCALALQGCMAFIAGAAIGGVVVFEGRNWRQQNIDNRITVEAEKKLNADEELHNSSRIIVSSYNGDLLLAGQAPTPLLKQRAEEDLRYVPGVKRVYNEISIGGPISTLTESSDAWVTTKIKTEMLANANLRSSSIKVITENGTVFLMGMVTKTQGSIAADIARESSVVQRVVTLFSYKSDGTKVVH
;
A
#
# COMPACT_ATOMS: atom_id res chain seq x y z
N MET A 1 -7.67 30.48 40.30
CA MET A 1 -8.40 29.29 39.80
C MET A 1 -8.51 29.26 38.26
N PHE A 2 -8.85 30.35 37.59
CA PHE A 2 -9.00 30.44 36.12
C PHE A 2 -7.78 30.00 35.30
N LYS A 3 -6.54 30.36 35.71
CA LYS A 3 -5.32 29.98 34.99
C LYS A 3 -5.03 28.46 34.98
N LYS A 4 -5.45 27.74 36.05
CA LYS A 4 -5.30 26.27 36.11
C LYS A 4 -6.32 25.55 35.23
N ILE A 5 -7.52 26.12 35.06
CA ILE A 5 -8.58 25.59 34.22
C ILE A 5 -8.20 25.75 32.73
N ILE A 6 -7.63 26.93 32.36
CA ILE A 6 -7.18 27.19 30.99
C ILE A 6 -5.99 26.28 30.62
N ALA A 7 -5.03 26.05 31.52
CA ALA A 7 -3.91 25.15 31.29
C ALA A 7 -4.35 23.68 31.13
N SER A 8 -5.35 23.24 31.92
CA SER A 8 -5.92 21.92 31.84
C SER A 8 -6.71 21.72 30.54
N LEU A 9 -7.43 22.76 30.07
CA LEU A 9 -8.17 22.72 28.79
C LEU A 9 -7.24 22.72 27.59
N LEU A 10 -6.10 23.44 27.65
CA LEU A 10 -5.08 23.42 26.60
C LEU A 10 -4.37 22.06 26.49
N CYS A 11 -4.14 21.39 27.63
CA CYS A 11 -3.51 20.07 27.68
C CYS A 11 -4.47 18.98 27.15
N ALA A 12 -5.78 19.12 27.42
CA ALA A 12 -6.80 18.20 26.89
C ALA A 12 -6.97 18.30 25.36
N LEU A 13 -6.78 19.49 24.78
CA LEU A 13 -6.80 19.71 23.33
C LEU A 13 -5.56 19.14 22.63
N ALA A 14 -4.41 19.06 23.32
CA ALA A 14 -3.20 18.46 22.78
C ALA A 14 -3.23 16.92 22.72
N LEU A 15 -4.05 16.27 23.59
CA LEU A 15 -4.18 14.81 23.61
C LEU A 15 -5.16 14.26 22.54
N GLN A 16 -5.99 15.11 21.94
CA GLN A 16 -6.88 14.69 20.84
C GLN A 16 -6.18 14.58 19.48
N GLY A 17 -4.92 15.00 19.40
CA GLY A 17 -4.12 14.98 18.15
C GLY A 17 -3.76 13.60 17.64
N CYS A 18 -3.70 12.56 18.49
CA CYS A 18 -3.22 11.25 18.07
C CYS A 18 -4.29 10.36 17.41
N MET A 19 -5.58 10.56 17.75
CA MET A 19 -6.66 9.79 17.10
C MET A 19 -7.17 10.45 15.81
N ALA A 20 -6.98 11.78 15.67
CA ALA A 20 -7.31 12.50 14.44
C ALA A 20 -6.32 12.20 13.30
N PHE A 21 -5.13 11.66 13.60
CA PHE A 21 -4.10 11.39 12.59
C PHE A 21 -4.46 10.19 11.68
N ILE A 22 -5.24 9.23 12.18
CA ILE A 22 -5.67 8.07 11.37
C ILE A 22 -6.88 8.44 10.49
N ALA A 23 -7.79 9.32 10.98
CA ALA A 23 -8.89 9.84 10.18
C ALA A 23 -8.53 11.14 9.44
N GLY A 24 -7.56 11.91 9.93
CA GLY A 24 -7.12 13.20 9.40
C GLY A 24 -5.95 13.11 8.41
N ALA A 25 -5.36 11.94 8.18
CA ALA A 25 -4.49 11.71 7.01
C ALA A 25 -5.26 11.94 5.69
N ALA A 26 -6.59 12.03 5.75
CA ALA A 26 -7.42 12.48 4.64
C ALA A 26 -7.53 14.03 4.51
N ILE A 27 -7.10 14.81 5.51
CA ILE A 27 -7.37 16.28 5.52
C ILE A 27 -6.10 17.14 5.62
N GLY A 28 -4.93 16.57 5.91
CA GLY A 28 -3.68 17.36 6.05
C GLY A 28 -2.43 16.66 5.50
N GLY A 29 -2.54 15.43 5.07
CA GLY A 29 -1.52 14.75 4.30
C GLY A 29 -1.50 15.32 2.87
N VAL A 30 -0.34 15.46 2.28
CA VAL A 30 -0.18 15.73 0.87
C VAL A 30 -1.07 14.73 0.12
N VAL A 31 -2.23 15.17 -0.35
CA VAL A 31 -3.04 14.41 -1.28
C VAL A 31 -2.21 14.36 -2.55
N VAL A 32 -1.36 13.34 -2.66
CA VAL A 32 -0.70 13.02 -3.91
C VAL A 32 -1.85 12.61 -4.83
N PHE A 33 -2.29 13.54 -5.66
CA PHE A 33 -3.25 13.24 -6.72
C PHE A 33 -2.64 12.11 -7.54
N GLU A 34 -3.08 10.91 -7.27
CA GLU A 34 -2.80 9.80 -8.16
C GLU A 34 -3.40 10.19 -9.51
N GLY A 35 -2.55 10.42 -10.51
CA GLY A 35 -2.95 10.85 -11.86
C GLY A 35 -3.69 9.76 -12.63
N ARG A 36 -4.34 8.85 -11.89
CA ARG A 36 -5.25 7.83 -12.41
C ARG A 36 -6.62 8.42 -12.63
N ASN A 37 -7.29 7.92 -13.67
CA ASN A 37 -8.71 8.18 -13.87
C ASN A 37 -9.46 7.78 -12.59
N TRP A 38 -10.19 8.72 -11.96
CA TRP A 38 -10.97 8.50 -10.75
C TRP A 38 -11.91 7.28 -10.83
N ARG A 39 -12.38 6.97 -12.04
CA ARG A 39 -13.24 5.82 -12.32
C ARG A 39 -12.49 4.49 -12.08
N GLN A 40 -11.24 4.41 -12.53
CA GLN A 40 -10.41 3.22 -12.30
C GLN A 40 -10.03 3.08 -10.82
N GLN A 41 -9.76 4.18 -10.14
CA GLN A 41 -9.49 4.17 -8.71
C GLN A 41 -10.69 3.66 -7.90
N ASN A 42 -11.91 4.05 -8.26
CA ASN A 42 -13.12 3.53 -7.64
C ASN A 42 -13.30 2.01 -7.89
N ILE A 43 -12.94 1.52 -9.07
CA ILE A 43 -12.97 0.08 -9.38
C ILE A 43 -11.96 -0.65 -8.49
N ASP A 44 -10.73 -0.17 -8.40
CA ASP A 44 -9.68 -0.77 -7.57
C ASP A 44 -10.05 -0.77 -6.07
N ASN A 45 -10.66 0.30 -5.58
CA ASN A 45 -11.17 0.36 -4.21
C ASN A 45 -12.27 -0.69 -3.96
N ARG A 46 -13.20 -0.85 -4.90
CA ARG A 46 -14.23 -1.89 -4.78
C ARG A 46 -13.65 -3.30 -4.79
N ILE A 47 -12.67 -3.56 -5.65
CA ILE A 47 -11.94 -4.84 -5.67
C ILE A 47 -11.31 -5.10 -4.31
N THR A 48 -10.61 -4.11 -3.74
CA THR A 48 -9.96 -4.23 -2.42
C THR A 48 -10.98 -4.55 -1.33
N VAL A 49 -12.06 -3.79 -1.24
CA VAL A 49 -13.12 -4.00 -0.23
C VAL A 49 -13.78 -5.37 -0.36
N GLU A 50 -14.10 -5.81 -1.58
CA GLU A 50 -14.74 -7.11 -1.79
C GLU A 50 -13.74 -8.27 -1.50
N ALA A 51 -12.47 -8.08 -1.82
CA ALA A 51 -11.43 -9.05 -1.49
C ALA A 51 -11.24 -9.18 0.04
N GLU A 52 -11.13 -8.06 0.76
CA GLU A 52 -11.06 -8.05 2.23
C GLU A 52 -12.27 -8.71 2.88
N LYS A 53 -13.48 -8.42 2.36
CA LYS A 53 -14.71 -9.05 2.84
C LYS A 53 -14.70 -10.58 2.66
N LYS A 54 -14.18 -11.07 1.53
CA LYS A 54 -14.07 -12.52 1.28
C LYS A 54 -13.06 -13.18 2.24
N LEU A 55 -11.87 -12.57 2.43
CA LEU A 55 -10.88 -13.08 3.37
C LEU A 55 -11.41 -13.11 4.81
N ASN A 56 -12.16 -12.06 5.21
CA ASN A 56 -12.76 -12.00 6.54
C ASN A 56 -13.94 -12.96 6.73
N ALA A 57 -14.55 -13.44 5.65
CA ALA A 57 -15.62 -14.44 5.69
C ALA A 57 -15.10 -15.89 5.87
N ASP A 58 -13.83 -16.14 5.52
CA ASP A 58 -13.15 -17.39 5.86
C ASP A 58 -12.60 -17.29 7.29
N GLU A 59 -13.24 -17.99 8.23
CA GLU A 59 -12.92 -17.91 9.65
C GLU A 59 -11.48 -18.36 9.96
N GLU A 60 -10.95 -19.34 9.24
CA GLU A 60 -9.59 -19.81 9.43
C GLU A 60 -8.56 -18.79 8.92
N LEU A 61 -8.77 -18.22 7.75
CA LEU A 61 -7.93 -17.15 7.22
C LEU A 61 -7.96 -15.91 8.11
N HIS A 62 -9.16 -15.49 8.54
CA HIS A 62 -9.34 -14.32 9.40
C HIS A 62 -8.62 -14.45 10.74
N ASN A 63 -8.72 -15.61 11.40
CA ASN A 63 -8.21 -15.80 12.75
C ASN A 63 -6.72 -16.15 12.80
N SER A 64 -6.16 -16.77 11.75
CA SER A 64 -4.80 -17.32 11.77
C SER A 64 -3.80 -16.58 10.88
N SER A 65 -4.27 -15.75 9.96
CA SER A 65 -3.44 -15.04 8.99
C SER A 65 -3.57 -13.53 9.16
N ARG A 66 -2.53 -12.82 8.72
CA ARG A 66 -2.57 -11.37 8.55
C ARG A 66 -2.30 -11.06 7.08
N ILE A 67 -3.33 -10.77 6.32
CA ILE A 67 -3.24 -10.53 4.88
C ILE A 67 -3.72 -9.13 4.57
N ILE A 68 -2.86 -8.34 3.94
CA ILE A 68 -3.20 -7.05 3.36
C ILE A 68 -3.48 -7.22 1.87
N VAL A 69 -4.46 -6.45 1.39
CA VAL A 69 -4.92 -6.49 0.00
C VAL A 69 -4.77 -5.13 -0.63
N SER A 70 -4.30 -5.09 -1.87
CA SER A 70 -4.18 -3.84 -2.60
C SER A 70 -4.41 -4.06 -4.09
N SER A 71 -5.31 -3.27 -4.70
CA SER A 71 -5.57 -3.35 -6.14
C SER A 71 -4.99 -2.15 -6.89
N TYR A 72 -4.52 -2.41 -8.11
CA TYR A 72 -4.10 -1.40 -9.09
C TYR A 72 -4.43 -1.86 -10.51
N ASN A 73 -5.36 -1.16 -11.18
CA ASN A 73 -5.86 -1.50 -12.53
C ASN A 73 -6.40 -2.94 -12.67
N GLY A 74 -6.93 -3.51 -11.58
CA GLY A 74 -7.41 -4.89 -11.52
C GLY A 74 -6.32 -5.93 -11.22
N ASP A 75 -5.05 -5.54 -11.14
CA ASP A 75 -4.01 -6.38 -10.55
C ASP A 75 -4.14 -6.32 -9.02
N LEU A 76 -4.27 -7.46 -8.38
CA LEU A 76 -4.49 -7.61 -6.94
C LEU A 76 -3.25 -8.17 -6.26
N LEU A 77 -2.68 -7.43 -5.33
CA LEU A 77 -1.62 -7.88 -4.45
C LEU A 77 -2.21 -8.45 -3.17
N LEU A 78 -1.73 -9.61 -2.77
CA LEU A 78 -1.88 -10.20 -1.44
C LEU A 78 -0.51 -10.23 -0.79
N ALA A 79 -0.33 -9.53 0.32
CA ALA A 79 0.91 -9.55 1.10
C ALA A 79 0.59 -9.78 2.57
N GLY A 80 1.58 -10.15 3.35
CA GLY A 80 1.39 -10.46 4.77
C GLY A 80 1.84 -11.87 5.12
N GLN A 81 1.19 -12.48 6.12
CA GLN A 81 1.60 -13.76 6.66
C GLN A 81 0.42 -14.73 6.77
N ALA A 82 0.67 -15.99 6.44
CA ALA A 82 -0.21 -17.12 6.72
C ALA A 82 0.61 -18.27 7.32
N PRO A 83 0.06 -19.03 8.28
CA PRO A 83 0.82 -20.07 8.97
C PRO A 83 1.16 -21.27 8.08
N THR A 84 0.41 -21.51 7.01
CA THR A 84 0.60 -22.66 6.14
C THR A 84 0.52 -22.32 4.65
N PRO A 85 1.19 -23.11 3.79
CA PRO A 85 1.05 -22.98 2.34
C PRO A 85 -0.40 -23.17 1.86
N LEU A 86 -1.18 -24.00 2.53
CA LEU A 86 -2.58 -24.23 2.18
C LEU A 86 -3.42 -22.96 2.33
N LEU A 87 -3.26 -22.22 3.44
CA LEU A 87 -3.99 -20.98 3.67
C LEU A 87 -3.54 -19.88 2.70
N LYS A 88 -2.23 -19.82 2.39
CA LYS A 88 -1.73 -18.95 1.33
C LYS A 88 -2.40 -19.22 -0.02
N GLN A 89 -2.51 -20.49 -0.41
CA GLN A 89 -3.15 -20.89 -1.67
C GLN A 89 -4.65 -20.59 -1.65
N ARG A 90 -5.34 -20.93 -0.55
CA ARG A 90 -6.78 -20.65 -0.38
C ARG A 90 -7.09 -19.17 -0.52
N ALA A 91 -6.31 -18.30 0.11
CA ALA A 91 -6.46 -16.85 -0.02
C ALA A 91 -6.39 -16.39 -1.48
N GLU A 92 -5.49 -16.96 -2.29
CA GLU A 92 -5.40 -16.64 -3.72
C GLU A 92 -6.61 -17.15 -4.49
N GLU A 93 -7.03 -18.40 -4.26
CA GLU A 93 -8.14 -19.03 -4.95
C GLU A 93 -9.45 -18.29 -4.71
N ASP A 94 -9.74 -17.90 -3.46
CA ASP A 94 -10.93 -17.15 -3.08
C ASP A 94 -11.01 -15.79 -3.77
N LEU A 95 -9.87 -15.14 -3.98
CA LEU A 95 -9.83 -13.79 -4.52
C LEU A 95 -9.70 -13.73 -6.05
N ARG A 96 -9.33 -14.81 -6.70
CA ARG A 96 -9.21 -14.87 -8.16
C ARG A 96 -10.52 -14.57 -8.88
N TYR A 97 -11.66 -14.85 -8.23
CA TYR A 97 -13.01 -14.66 -8.78
C TYR A 97 -13.68 -13.36 -8.32
N VAL A 98 -12.97 -12.47 -7.63
CA VAL A 98 -13.52 -11.15 -7.29
C VAL A 98 -13.76 -10.34 -8.56
N PRO A 99 -14.96 -9.79 -8.76
CA PRO A 99 -15.29 -9.04 -9.97
C PRO A 99 -14.33 -7.87 -10.22
N GLY A 100 -13.69 -7.85 -11.38
CA GLY A 100 -12.74 -6.83 -11.78
C GLY A 100 -11.27 -7.21 -11.55
N VAL A 101 -10.99 -8.29 -10.85
CA VAL A 101 -9.63 -8.85 -10.72
C VAL A 101 -9.21 -9.46 -12.07
N LYS A 102 -8.04 -9.04 -12.53
CA LYS A 102 -7.40 -9.54 -13.76
C LYS A 102 -6.29 -10.52 -13.45
N ARG A 103 -5.56 -10.27 -12.36
CA ARG A 103 -4.40 -11.03 -11.94
C ARG A 103 -4.22 -10.92 -10.43
N VAL A 104 -3.81 -12.00 -9.80
CA VAL A 104 -3.46 -12.04 -8.37
C VAL A 104 -1.97 -12.25 -8.24
N TYR A 105 -1.32 -11.40 -7.46
CA TYR A 105 0.06 -11.55 -7.03
C TYR A 105 0.05 -12.00 -5.57
N ASN A 106 0.34 -13.27 -5.34
CA ASN A 106 0.34 -13.86 -4.01
C ASN A 106 1.74 -13.83 -3.39
N GLU A 107 2.04 -12.73 -2.72
CA GLU A 107 3.29 -12.47 -2.00
C GLU A 107 3.16 -12.73 -0.48
N ILE A 108 2.14 -13.50 -0.07
CA ILE A 108 2.00 -13.95 1.31
C ILE A 108 3.21 -14.80 1.69
N SER A 109 3.86 -14.47 2.81
CA SER A 109 4.93 -15.28 3.40
C SER A 109 4.37 -16.30 4.38
N ILE A 110 5.06 -17.44 4.51
CA ILE A 110 4.67 -18.46 5.49
C ILE A 110 5.30 -18.10 6.83
N GLY A 111 4.46 -17.90 7.84
CA GLY A 111 4.88 -17.51 9.19
C GLY A 111 3.74 -16.95 10.02
N GLY A 112 4.03 -16.63 11.27
CA GLY A 112 3.09 -15.95 12.16
C GLY A 112 2.98 -14.45 11.85
N PRO A 113 1.95 -13.76 12.40
CA PRO A 113 1.75 -12.33 12.25
C PRO A 113 2.96 -11.51 12.75
N ILE A 114 3.25 -10.40 12.07
CA ILE A 114 4.30 -9.48 12.49
C ILE A 114 3.88 -8.65 13.72
N SER A 115 4.88 -8.07 14.40
CA SER A 115 4.64 -7.19 15.54
C SER A 115 4.13 -5.81 15.11
N THR A 116 3.44 -5.11 16.03
CA THR A 116 3.00 -3.72 15.83
C THR A 116 4.17 -2.76 15.59
N LEU A 117 5.34 -3.06 16.13
CA LEU A 117 6.57 -2.29 15.90
C LEU A 117 7.00 -2.40 14.43
N THR A 118 6.94 -3.59 13.85
CA THR A 118 7.23 -3.83 12.43
C THR A 118 6.25 -3.06 11.56
N GLU A 119 4.95 -3.10 11.87
CA GLU A 119 3.91 -2.34 11.15
C GLU A 119 4.19 -0.83 11.16
N SER A 120 4.60 -0.28 12.30
CA SER A 120 4.95 1.14 12.40
C SER A 120 6.19 1.48 11.56
N SER A 121 7.19 0.60 11.53
CA SER A 121 8.36 0.73 10.67
C SER A 121 7.98 0.70 9.19
N ASP A 122 7.12 -0.22 8.77
CA ASP A 122 6.65 -0.34 7.39
C ASP A 122 5.88 0.90 6.92
N ALA A 123 5.05 1.47 7.79
CA ALA A 123 4.34 2.71 7.51
C ALA A 123 5.30 3.90 7.30
N TRP A 124 6.35 4.00 8.13
CA TRP A 124 7.39 5.01 7.98
C TRP A 124 8.17 4.82 6.66
N VAL A 125 8.58 3.59 6.33
CA VAL A 125 9.26 3.25 5.08
C VAL A 125 8.42 3.65 3.86
N THR A 126 7.13 3.30 3.87
CA THR A 126 6.20 3.68 2.81
C THR A 126 6.15 5.20 2.61
N THR A 127 6.05 5.96 3.70
CA THR A 127 5.99 7.43 3.67
C THR A 127 7.29 8.03 3.13
N LYS A 128 8.44 7.54 3.60
CA LYS A 128 9.77 7.96 3.14
C LYS A 128 9.91 7.76 1.63
N ILE A 129 9.66 6.54 1.15
CA ILE A 129 9.78 6.21 -0.29
C ILE A 129 8.85 7.08 -1.13
N LYS A 130 7.59 7.27 -0.73
CA LYS A 130 6.64 8.14 -1.43
C LYS A 130 7.13 9.59 -1.50
N THR A 131 7.73 10.11 -0.43
CA THR A 131 8.28 11.46 -0.38
C THR A 131 9.47 11.60 -1.34
N GLU A 132 10.38 10.64 -1.35
CA GLU A 132 11.53 10.61 -2.26
C GLU A 132 11.10 10.49 -3.73
N MET A 133 10.13 9.64 -4.02
CA MET A 133 9.52 9.54 -5.35
C MET A 133 8.87 10.84 -5.81
N LEU A 134 8.20 11.56 -4.90
CA LEU A 134 7.57 12.85 -5.19
C LEU A 134 8.60 13.94 -5.49
N ALA A 135 9.75 13.92 -4.82
CA ALA A 135 10.84 14.87 -5.03
C ALA A 135 11.60 14.63 -6.35
N ASN A 136 11.46 13.45 -6.96
CA ASN A 136 12.17 13.12 -8.21
C ASN A 136 11.41 13.62 -9.43
N ALA A 137 11.98 14.64 -10.11
CA ALA A 137 11.36 15.28 -11.28
C ALA A 137 11.17 14.35 -12.49
N ASN A 138 11.95 13.27 -12.60
CA ASN A 138 11.88 12.30 -13.69
C ASN A 138 10.87 11.18 -13.42
N LEU A 139 10.22 11.20 -12.26
CA LEU A 139 9.28 10.16 -11.84
C LEU A 139 7.86 10.70 -11.71
N ARG A 140 6.92 10.06 -12.39
CA ARG A 140 5.50 10.33 -12.19
C ARG A 140 4.99 9.55 -10.97
N SER A 141 5.34 10.02 -9.77
CA SER A 141 5.06 9.36 -8.49
C SER A 141 3.58 9.03 -8.29
N SER A 142 2.67 9.88 -8.80
CA SER A 142 1.21 9.69 -8.76
C SER A 142 0.70 8.46 -9.53
N SER A 143 1.54 7.86 -10.38
CA SER A 143 1.23 6.63 -11.12
C SER A 143 1.74 5.36 -10.43
N ILE A 144 2.34 5.51 -9.24
CA ILE A 144 2.95 4.40 -8.49
C ILE A 144 2.29 4.25 -7.12
N LYS A 145 1.82 3.06 -6.83
CA LYS A 145 1.34 2.67 -5.51
C LYS A 145 2.48 1.95 -4.79
N VAL A 146 2.79 2.41 -3.57
CA VAL A 146 3.83 1.85 -2.71
C VAL A 146 3.16 1.21 -1.52
N ILE A 147 3.44 -0.05 -1.27
CA ILE A 147 2.99 -0.82 -0.12
C ILE A 147 4.23 -1.42 0.53
N THR A 148 4.33 -1.33 1.85
CA THR A 148 5.41 -2.01 2.60
C THR A 148 4.79 -2.99 3.58
N GLU A 149 5.30 -4.21 3.58
CA GLU A 149 4.87 -5.27 4.49
C GLU A 149 6.09 -6.10 4.91
N ASN A 150 6.36 -6.14 6.21
CA ASN A 150 7.48 -6.86 6.81
C ASN A 150 8.83 -6.57 6.11
N GLY A 151 9.16 -5.29 5.94
CA GLY A 151 10.39 -4.83 5.27
C GLY A 151 10.45 -5.10 3.76
N THR A 152 9.40 -5.68 3.17
CA THR A 152 9.29 -5.84 1.72
C THR A 152 8.47 -4.70 1.14
N VAL A 153 9.01 -4.01 0.16
CA VAL A 153 8.33 -2.94 -0.59
C VAL A 153 7.78 -3.49 -1.89
N PHE A 154 6.48 -3.33 -2.08
CA PHE A 154 5.78 -3.66 -3.32
C PHE A 154 5.46 -2.38 -4.08
N LEU A 155 5.87 -2.34 -5.34
CA LEU A 155 5.64 -1.21 -6.25
C LEU A 155 4.68 -1.64 -7.34
N MET A 156 3.46 -1.10 -7.34
CA MET A 156 2.46 -1.32 -8.38
C MET A 156 2.28 -0.04 -9.18
N GLY A 157 2.03 -0.15 -10.47
CA GLY A 157 1.85 1.05 -11.29
C GLY A 157 1.84 0.78 -12.78
N MET A 158 1.37 1.77 -13.54
CA MET A 158 1.52 1.80 -14.99
C MET A 158 2.58 2.85 -15.35
N VAL A 159 3.79 2.40 -15.65
CA VAL A 159 4.98 3.23 -15.80
C VAL A 159 5.73 2.89 -17.09
N THR A 160 6.67 3.75 -17.51
CA THR A 160 7.66 3.38 -18.50
C THR A 160 8.77 2.55 -17.86
N LYS A 161 9.58 1.86 -18.65
CA LYS A 161 10.72 1.08 -18.11
C LYS A 161 11.68 1.95 -17.31
N THR A 162 11.97 3.15 -17.81
CA THR A 162 12.83 4.14 -17.13
C THR A 162 12.24 4.56 -15.79
N GLN A 163 10.96 4.90 -15.74
CA GLN A 163 10.28 5.27 -14.49
C GLN A 163 10.23 4.12 -13.49
N GLY A 164 10.02 2.89 -13.97
CA GLY A 164 10.03 1.69 -13.13
C GLY A 164 11.40 1.43 -12.50
N SER A 165 12.49 1.63 -13.25
CA SER A 165 13.86 1.54 -12.72
C SER A 165 14.10 2.58 -11.62
N ILE A 166 13.84 3.86 -11.91
CA ILE A 166 14.01 4.95 -10.94
C ILE A 166 13.23 4.66 -9.66
N ALA A 167 11.98 4.23 -9.77
CA ALA A 167 11.15 3.92 -8.60
C ALA A 167 11.72 2.75 -7.77
N ALA A 168 12.21 1.71 -8.43
CA ALA A 168 12.83 0.57 -7.77
C ALA A 168 14.14 0.95 -7.07
N ASP A 169 14.96 1.82 -7.69
CA ASP A 169 16.21 2.29 -7.10
C ASP A 169 15.95 3.14 -5.87
N ILE A 170 15.02 4.11 -5.92
CA ILE A 170 14.59 4.88 -4.74
C ILE A 170 14.17 3.96 -3.60
N ALA A 171 13.39 2.91 -3.89
CA ALA A 171 12.94 1.99 -2.86
C ALA A 171 14.10 1.18 -2.25
N ARG A 172 15.12 0.80 -3.03
CA ARG A 172 16.30 0.05 -2.57
C ARG A 172 17.27 0.89 -1.73
N GLU A 173 17.31 2.20 -1.93
CA GLU A 173 18.20 3.10 -1.19
C GLU A 173 17.84 3.23 0.32
N SER A 174 16.64 2.83 0.70
CA SER A 174 16.25 2.83 2.10
C SER A 174 16.86 1.64 2.84
N SER A 175 17.76 1.91 3.81
CA SER A 175 18.50 0.90 4.58
C SER A 175 17.63 -0.07 5.38
N VAL A 176 16.36 0.25 5.59
CA VAL A 176 15.37 -0.57 6.32
C VAL A 176 14.65 -1.55 5.39
N VAL A 177 14.71 -1.32 4.07
CA VAL A 177 14.08 -2.18 3.08
C VAL A 177 14.90 -3.44 2.88
N GLN A 178 14.28 -4.59 3.08
CA GLN A 178 14.92 -5.90 2.90
C GLN A 178 14.76 -6.42 1.47
N ARG A 179 13.61 -6.13 0.85
CA ARG A 179 13.28 -6.60 -0.50
C ARG A 179 12.39 -5.59 -1.22
N VAL A 180 12.61 -5.45 -2.53
CA VAL A 180 11.72 -4.68 -3.42
C VAL A 180 11.15 -5.61 -4.48
N VAL A 181 9.82 -5.62 -4.58
CA VAL A 181 9.06 -6.38 -5.58
C VAL A 181 8.35 -5.40 -6.50
N THR A 182 8.64 -5.49 -7.78
CA THR A 182 8.03 -4.62 -8.80
C THR A 182 6.91 -5.36 -9.52
N LEU A 183 5.69 -4.84 -9.40
CA LEU A 183 4.46 -5.35 -10.02
C LEU A 183 3.95 -4.32 -11.02
N PHE A 184 4.85 -3.84 -11.88
CA PHE A 184 4.53 -2.81 -12.86
C PHE A 184 3.90 -3.38 -14.13
N SER A 185 2.91 -2.65 -14.65
CA SER A 185 2.50 -2.73 -16.04
C SER A 185 3.24 -1.66 -16.82
N TYR A 186 3.89 -2.02 -17.91
CA TYR A 186 4.71 -1.09 -18.69
C TYR A 186 3.92 -0.51 -19.87
N LYS A 187 3.99 0.81 -20.02
CA LYS A 187 3.56 1.54 -21.22
C LYS A 187 4.79 1.86 -22.07
N SER A 188 4.60 1.96 -23.39
CA SER A 188 5.67 2.41 -24.28
C SER A 188 6.10 3.82 -23.88
N ASP A 189 7.40 4.06 -23.81
CA ASP A 189 7.97 5.39 -23.79
C ASP A 189 7.55 6.04 -25.12
N GLY A 190 6.68 7.05 -25.09
CA GLY A 190 6.07 7.68 -26.26
C GLY A 190 7.09 8.37 -27.20
N THR A 191 8.13 7.67 -27.56
CA THR A 191 9.05 8.05 -28.63
C THR A 191 8.29 7.85 -29.94
N LYS A 192 7.68 8.93 -30.45
CA LYS A 192 7.25 8.97 -31.83
C LYS A 192 8.52 8.70 -32.65
N VAL A 193 8.60 7.51 -33.25
CA VAL A 193 9.52 7.27 -34.36
C VAL A 193 9.04 8.19 -35.47
N VAL A 194 9.72 9.32 -35.64
CA VAL A 194 9.55 10.18 -36.81
C VAL A 194 10.26 9.46 -37.95
N HIS A 195 9.47 8.90 -38.85
CA HIS A 195 9.94 8.44 -40.15
C HIS A 195 10.03 9.60 -41.11
#